data_20a6e21e68d4990ff9f05fbb79c65df5
#
_entry.id   20a6e21e68d4990ff9f05fbb79c65df5
#
_cell.length_a   1.000
_cell.length_b   1.000
_cell.length_c   1.000
_cell.angle_alpha   90.00
_cell.angle_beta   90.00
_cell.angle_gamma   90.00
#
_symmetry.space_group_name_H-M   'P 1'
#
loop_
_entity.id
_entity.type
_entity.pdbx_description
1 polymer ?
#
loop_
_entity_poly.entity_id
_entity_poly.type
_entity_poly.pdbx_seq_one_letter_code
_entity_poly.pdbx_strand_id
1 'polypeptide(L)'
;MKKNKYIIGLALSLSLLSSCGDYLDVKPVGQMIPTEVSQFENILNNTTTLSYQFMDNNRGCSYAFLGDNLQISDNQMQFNYNSTFPNQDIIAAYKYYTPMLDPKSTPMWWTYGYRALGLFNNVVDGVSKLDAATSYAKGVIAQAKAGRAWIYMNFALIYGPMYNPDGANDSPTVPYRTSGDPTVSSGPLATTAQVFTNIKEDLDYACENCPQTVANPSRANKAAAYALRAEYYMYMRDWNHMLADSKKAWELALENVGGDVDKLIYNFSDFSYDESKPVDPEEGCDKEYWMDFLGPDNDFDQTVNRENLLYRIASYGSSNSRFYPSEDWKSIFDKEHDLRWKLFALKAPGYSGNKSGVSFNDGPRVIYTRADNLSNTQAYTHPLLLLMKAEAEARTGDYTAALADLNILRKYLYTGDGIELSGLTGDALLEEILKERRREQPLVSIQRTIDLKRYALDAGKPWSKQTIEHQCGNKTYTKSITDAYFQSLPIDNAILEYNPQWGIGINTDNYEPYNAD
;
A
#
# COMPACT_ATOMS: atom_id res chain seq x y z
N MET A 1 -3.57 -80.91 5.73
CA MET A 1 -2.40 -79.97 5.79
C MET A 1 -2.42 -78.83 4.80
N LYS A 2 -3.33 -78.72 3.84
CA LYS A 2 -3.37 -77.57 2.87
C LYS A 2 -4.16 -76.36 3.36
N LYS A 3 -5.14 -76.47 4.26
CA LYS A 3 -5.95 -75.34 4.76
C LYS A 3 -5.23 -74.42 5.72
N ASN A 4 -4.26 -74.90 6.50
CA ASN A 4 -3.53 -74.04 7.45
C ASN A 4 -2.49 -73.11 6.81
N LYS A 5 -2.05 -73.35 5.55
CA LYS A 5 -1.11 -72.47 4.85
C LYS A 5 -1.76 -71.20 4.38
N TYR A 6 -3.05 -71.19 4.08
CA TYR A 6 -3.78 -69.96 3.64
C TYR A 6 -4.17 -69.08 4.83
N ILE A 7 -4.38 -69.61 6.01
CA ILE A 7 -4.68 -68.81 7.21
C ILE A 7 -3.44 -68.11 7.70
N ILE A 8 -2.24 -68.70 7.61
CA ILE A 8 -0.97 -68.04 7.96
C ILE A 8 -0.61 -66.98 6.94
N GLY A 9 -0.88 -67.15 5.65
CA GLY A 9 -0.69 -66.19 4.62
C GLY A 9 -1.61 -64.98 4.78
N LEU A 10 -2.86 -65.15 5.19
CA LEU A 10 -3.82 -64.10 5.44
C LEU A 10 -3.51 -63.28 6.72
N ALA A 11 -3.01 -63.93 7.76
CA ALA A 11 -2.58 -63.27 9.00
C ALA A 11 -1.31 -62.47 8.82
N LEU A 12 -0.36 -62.90 7.96
CA LEU A 12 0.83 -62.15 7.64
C LEU A 12 0.55 -60.91 6.74
N SER A 13 -0.46 -60.98 5.85
CA SER A 13 -0.84 -59.85 5.00
C SER A 13 -1.65 -58.78 5.76
N LEU A 14 -2.38 -59.13 6.82
CA LEU A 14 -3.07 -58.17 7.68
C LEU A 14 -2.13 -57.45 8.65
N SER A 15 -1.02 -58.05 9.05
CA SER A 15 -0.02 -57.40 9.91
C SER A 15 0.89 -56.43 9.16
N LEU A 16 0.93 -56.45 7.83
CA LEU A 16 1.66 -55.49 7.00
C LEU A 16 0.86 -54.21 6.71
N LEU A 17 -0.45 -54.19 7.00
CA LEU A 17 -1.30 -53.02 6.79
C LEU A 17 -1.39 -52.09 8.02
N SER A 18 -0.90 -52.55 9.18
CA SER A 18 -0.89 -51.74 10.41
C SER A 18 0.41 -50.94 10.65
N SER A 19 1.41 -51.06 9.76
CA SER A 19 2.72 -50.45 9.94
C SER A 19 2.92 -49.12 9.18
N CYS A 20 1.88 -48.56 8.55
CA CYS A 20 2.03 -47.33 7.77
C CYS A 20 1.58 -46.04 8.51
N GLY A 21 1.11 -46.12 9.75
CA GLY A 21 0.73 -44.94 10.54
C GLY A 21 1.94 -44.07 10.89
N ASP A 22 2.99 -44.69 11.41
CA ASP A 22 4.18 -43.94 11.89
C ASP A 22 5.10 -43.42 10.77
N TYR A 23 5.00 -43.97 9.56
CA TYR A 23 5.81 -43.51 8.43
C TYR A 23 5.27 -42.24 7.78
N LEU A 24 3.99 -41.93 7.95
CA LEU A 24 3.36 -40.71 7.46
C LEU A 24 3.45 -39.57 8.48
N ASP A 25 3.87 -39.86 9.72
CA ASP A 25 4.03 -38.89 10.80
C ASP A 25 5.47 -38.35 10.92
N VAL A 26 6.32 -38.56 9.90
CA VAL A 26 7.67 -37.98 9.86
C VAL A 26 7.53 -36.48 9.67
N LYS A 27 7.61 -35.75 10.77
CA LYS A 27 7.76 -34.29 10.72
C LYS A 27 9.02 -33.96 9.91
N PRO A 28 8.92 -33.10 8.90
CA PRO A 28 10.10 -32.70 8.12
C PRO A 28 11.20 -32.18 9.06
N VAL A 29 12.38 -32.78 9.01
CA VAL A 29 13.52 -32.37 9.84
C VAL A 29 13.87 -30.93 9.44
N GLY A 30 13.81 -30.00 10.40
CA GLY A 30 14.11 -28.58 10.18
C GLY A 30 12.90 -27.66 10.00
N GLN A 31 11.65 -28.17 10.03
CA GLN A 31 10.45 -27.32 10.10
C GLN A 31 9.87 -27.33 11.51
N MET A 32 9.79 -26.16 12.13
CA MET A 32 9.08 -25.99 13.39
C MET A 32 7.57 -25.90 13.11
N ILE A 33 6.80 -26.88 13.58
CA ILE A 33 5.34 -26.79 13.58
C ILE A 33 4.95 -26.04 14.87
N PRO A 34 4.36 -24.84 14.78
CA PRO A 34 3.97 -24.08 15.97
C PRO A 34 2.95 -24.86 16.81
N THR A 35 3.21 -24.95 18.11
CA THR A 35 2.35 -25.62 19.10
C THR A 35 1.88 -24.69 20.21
N GLU A 36 2.36 -23.45 20.21
CA GLU A 36 2.06 -22.43 21.21
C GLU A 36 1.71 -21.11 20.52
N VAL A 37 0.87 -20.29 21.16
CA VAL A 37 0.43 -18.98 20.64
C VAL A 37 1.62 -18.07 20.35
N SER A 38 2.66 -18.09 21.19
CA SER A 38 3.88 -17.29 21.02
C SER A 38 4.64 -17.60 19.73
N GLN A 39 4.61 -18.84 19.29
CA GLN A 39 5.25 -19.27 18.05
C GLN A 39 4.47 -18.77 16.82
N PHE A 40 3.14 -18.71 16.90
CA PHE A 40 2.31 -18.08 15.86
C PHE A 40 2.48 -16.56 15.86
N GLU A 41 2.63 -15.92 17.03
CA GLU A 41 2.94 -14.51 17.14
C GLU A 41 4.27 -14.16 16.45
N ASN A 42 5.29 -15.02 16.56
CA ASN A 42 6.58 -14.84 15.87
C ASN A 42 6.46 -14.84 14.35
N ILE A 43 5.44 -15.44 13.76
CA ILE A 43 5.16 -15.33 12.32
C ILE A 43 4.83 -13.86 11.98
N LEU A 44 4.10 -13.16 12.85
CA LEU A 44 3.75 -11.75 12.66
C LEU A 44 4.95 -10.80 12.82
N ASN A 45 6.06 -11.26 13.40
CA ASN A 45 7.31 -10.50 13.50
C ASN A 45 8.18 -10.62 12.23
N ASN A 46 7.78 -11.40 11.24
CA ASN A 46 8.52 -11.53 9.99
C ASN A 46 8.30 -10.27 9.11
N THR A 47 9.05 -9.22 9.41
CA THR A 47 8.97 -7.94 8.71
C THR A 47 9.25 -8.08 7.22
N THR A 48 10.20 -8.95 6.83
CA THR A 48 10.53 -9.19 5.42
C THR A 48 9.35 -9.74 4.63
N THR A 49 8.57 -10.67 5.22
CA THR A 49 7.45 -11.28 4.50
C THR A 49 6.18 -10.46 4.61
N LEU A 50 5.91 -9.84 5.77
CA LEU A 50 4.64 -9.19 6.07
C LEU A 50 4.61 -7.71 5.75
N SER A 51 5.76 -7.04 5.78
CA SER A 51 5.86 -5.63 5.43
C SER A 51 6.46 -5.39 4.05
N TYR A 52 7.01 -6.42 3.40
CA TYR A 52 7.84 -6.29 2.24
C TYR A 52 7.11 -6.68 0.95
N GLN A 53 7.05 -5.76 -0.01
CA GLN A 53 6.80 -5.97 -1.45
C GLN A 53 5.47 -6.61 -1.88
N PHE A 54 4.51 -6.88 -1.01
CA PHE A 54 3.30 -7.58 -1.48
C PHE A 54 2.32 -6.66 -2.23
N MET A 55 2.33 -5.35 -1.96
CA MET A 55 1.50 -4.38 -2.67
C MET A 55 2.27 -3.65 -3.76
N ASP A 56 3.58 -3.56 -3.61
CA ASP A 56 4.42 -2.89 -4.57
C ASP A 56 5.79 -3.52 -4.63
N ASN A 57 6.32 -3.61 -5.81
CA ASN A 57 7.66 -4.04 -6.09
C ASN A 57 8.16 -3.25 -7.31
N ASN A 58 9.36 -3.53 -7.78
CA ASN A 58 9.95 -2.83 -8.92
C ASN A 58 9.09 -2.83 -10.19
N ARG A 59 8.11 -3.73 -10.29
CA ARG A 59 7.16 -3.82 -11.40
C ARG A 59 5.77 -3.30 -11.01
N GLY A 60 5.40 -3.43 -9.75
CA GLY A 60 4.08 -3.07 -9.23
C GLY A 60 3.82 -1.57 -9.19
N CYS A 61 4.86 -0.74 -9.30
CA CYS A 61 4.69 0.71 -9.34
C CYS A 61 3.93 1.21 -10.59
N SER A 62 3.68 0.36 -11.58
CA SER A 62 2.89 0.71 -12.77
C SER A 62 1.51 1.28 -12.42
N TYR A 63 0.87 0.78 -11.38
CA TYR A 63 -0.44 1.30 -10.95
C TYR A 63 -0.38 2.77 -10.48
N ALA A 64 0.75 3.22 -9.93
CA ALA A 64 0.96 4.63 -9.58
C ALA A 64 0.99 5.54 -10.82
N PHE A 65 1.38 5.01 -11.98
CA PHE A 65 1.42 5.73 -13.26
C PHE A 65 0.06 5.84 -13.96
N LEU A 66 -0.99 5.24 -13.42
CA LEU A 66 -2.36 5.55 -13.83
C LEU A 66 -2.84 6.89 -13.26
N GLY A 67 -2.29 7.30 -12.12
CA GLY A 67 -2.60 8.56 -11.44
C GLY A 67 -1.79 9.74 -11.99
N ASP A 68 -1.99 10.89 -11.39
CA ASP A 68 -1.48 12.19 -11.83
C ASP A 68 -0.28 12.73 -11.03
N ASN A 69 0.37 11.88 -10.22
CA ASN A 69 1.55 12.29 -9.44
C ASN A 69 2.85 12.28 -10.26
N LEU A 70 2.93 11.42 -11.27
CA LEU A 70 4.17 11.10 -11.97
C LEU A 70 4.12 11.53 -13.43
N GLN A 71 5.29 11.83 -13.99
CA GLN A 71 5.45 12.06 -15.41
C GLN A 71 6.58 11.21 -15.98
N ILE A 72 6.49 10.92 -17.28
CA ILE A 72 7.51 10.23 -18.06
C ILE A 72 8.07 11.22 -19.09
N SER A 73 9.40 11.30 -19.21
CA SER A 73 10.06 12.14 -20.21
C SER A 73 10.01 11.51 -21.60
N ASP A 74 10.25 12.32 -22.64
CA ASP A 74 10.36 11.86 -24.02
C ASP A 74 11.43 10.78 -24.17
N ASN A 75 12.60 10.98 -23.53
CA ASN A 75 13.66 9.99 -23.57
C ASN A 75 13.28 8.68 -22.87
N GLN A 76 12.59 8.76 -21.72
CA GLN A 76 12.07 7.57 -21.05
C GLN A 76 11.03 6.83 -21.91
N MET A 77 10.18 7.57 -22.62
CA MET A 77 9.18 7.01 -23.50
C MET A 77 9.82 6.35 -24.74
N GLN A 78 10.84 6.99 -25.31
CA GLN A 78 11.48 6.56 -26.55
C GLN A 78 12.57 5.50 -26.33
N PHE A 79 13.33 5.63 -25.27
CA PHE A 79 14.53 4.83 -25.00
C PHE A 79 14.39 4.01 -23.73
N ASN A 80 13.63 2.91 -23.75
CA ASN A 80 13.62 1.97 -22.64
C ASN A 80 14.99 1.30 -22.49
N TYR A 81 15.82 1.87 -21.64
CA TYR A 81 17.17 1.38 -21.40
C TYR A 81 17.14 0.21 -20.40
N ASN A 82 17.69 -0.95 -20.81
CA ASN A 82 17.82 -2.16 -20.01
C ASN A 82 16.54 -2.82 -19.49
N SER A 83 15.38 -2.58 -20.08
CA SER A 83 14.08 -3.16 -19.68
C SER A 83 13.73 -3.06 -18.18
N THR A 84 14.44 -2.24 -17.42
CA THR A 84 14.23 -2.09 -15.97
C THR A 84 13.41 -0.85 -15.62
N PHE A 85 13.60 0.27 -16.36
CA PHE A 85 12.82 1.50 -16.14
C PHE A 85 12.92 2.46 -17.35
N PRO A 86 11.79 3.03 -17.83
CA PRO A 86 10.46 2.52 -17.54
C PRO A 86 10.25 1.13 -18.18
N ASN A 87 9.66 0.20 -17.46
CA ASN A 87 9.29 -1.09 -18.04
C ASN A 87 8.01 -0.97 -18.88
N GLN A 88 7.64 -2.06 -19.57
CA GLN A 88 6.47 -2.07 -20.45
C GLN A 88 5.18 -1.74 -19.70
N ASP A 89 5.00 -2.24 -18.47
CA ASP A 89 3.79 -2.04 -17.69
C ASP A 89 3.64 -0.58 -17.24
N ILE A 90 4.76 0.08 -16.90
CA ILE A 90 4.78 1.52 -16.60
C ILE A 90 4.36 2.34 -17.83
N ILE A 91 4.92 2.02 -19.01
CA ILE A 91 4.56 2.71 -20.26
C ILE A 91 3.09 2.45 -20.61
N ALA A 92 2.61 1.21 -20.44
CA ALA A 92 1.21 0.86 -20.68
C ALA A 92 0.27 1.65 -19.76
N ALA A 93 0.58 1.72 -18.48
CA ALA A 93 -0.19 2.50 -17.52
C ALA A 93 -0.21 3.99 -17.88
N TYR A 94 0.95 4.58 -18.18
CA TYR A 94 1.07 5.99 -18.51
C TYR A 94 0.36 6.38 -19.81
N LYS A 95 0.37 5.50 -20.80
CA LYS A 95 -0.34 5.69 -22.08
C LYS A 95 -1.82 5.28 -22.01
N TYR A 96 -2.26 4.70 -20.89
CA TYR A 96 -3.57 4.04 -20.79
C TYR A 96 -3.79 2.97 -21.88
N TYR A 97 -2.71 2.28 -22.21
CA TYR A 97 -2.68 1.23 -23.21
C TYR A 97 -3.54 0.03 -22.77
N THR A 98 -4.22 -0.59 -23.71
CA THR A 98 -5.03 -1.79 -23.46
C THR A 98 -4.52 -2.94 -24.34
N PRO A 99 -4.18 -4.09 -23.77
CA PRO A 99 -4.29 -4.50 -22.36
C PRO A 99 -3.23 -3.82 -21.46
N MET A 100 -3.59 -3.49 -20.22
CA MET A 100 -2.69 -2.76 -19.31
C MET A 100 -1.54 -3.59 -18.75
N LEU A 101 -1.66 -4.92 -18.78
CA LEU A 101 -0.65 -5.85 -18.27
C LEU A 101 -0.12 -6.72 -19.41
N ASP A 102 1.19 -6.95 -19.39
CA ASP A 102 1.81 -7.92 -20.29
C ASP A 102 1.20 -9.30 -20.04
N PRO A 103 0.59 -9.96 -21.05
CA PRO A 103 0.01 -11.29 -20.91
C PRO A 103 0.99 -12.36 -20.40
N LYS A 104 2.30 -12.09 -20.47
CA LYS A 104 3.37 -12.98 -20.03
C LYS A 104 4.01 -12.54 -18.70
N SER A 105 3.52 -11.46 -18.08
CA SER A 105 4.08 -10.98 -16.83
C SER A 105 3.82 -11.94 -15.69
N THR A 106 4.70 -11.87 -14.69
CA THR A 106 4.47 -12.57 -13.42
C THR A 106 3.59 -11.69 -12.53
N PRO A 107 2.46 -12.17 -12.02
CA PRO A 107 1.55 -11.38 -11.20
C PRO A 107 2.20 -11.08 -9.85
N MET A 108 2.66 -9.86 -9.67
CA MET A 108 3.47 -9.51 -8.50
C MET A 108 2.61 -9.25 -7.27
N TRP A 109 1.60 -8.38 -7.38
CA TRP A 109 0.72 -8.06 -6.25
C TRP A 109 -0.08 -9.25 -5.80
N TRP A 110 -0.67 -9.98 -6.75
CA TRP A 110 -1.42 -11.20 -6.44
C TRP A 110 -0.56 -12.22 -5.71
N THR A 111 0.64 -12.50 -6.23
CA THR A 111 1.55 -13.50 -5.65
C THR A 111 1.95 -13.13 -4.22
N TYR A 112 2.43 -11.91 -4.01
CA TYR A 112 2.91 -11.50 -2.69
C TYR A 112 1.78 -11.22 -1.71
N GLY A 113 0.66 -10.67 -2.18
CA GLY A 113 -0.52 -10.46 -1.34
C GLY A 113 -1.11 -11.77 -0.83
N TYR A 114 -1.32 -12.75 -1.70
CA TYR A 114 -1.82 -14.07 -1.26
C TYR A 114 -0.81 -14.85 -0.44
N ARG A 115 0.50 -14.64 -0.65
CA ARG A 115 1.53 -15.20 0.24
C ARG A 115 1.41 -14.63 1.66
N ALA A 116 1.26 -13.33 1.81
CA ALA A 116 1.06 -12.69 3.11
C ALA A 116 -0.29 -13.10 3.73
N LEU A 117 -1.37 -13.18 2.93
CA LEU A 117 -2.67 -13.71 3.38
C LEU A 117 -2.56 -15.14 3.90
N GLY A 118 -1.78 -15.99 3.25
CA GLY A 118 -1.51 -17.35 3.72
C GLY A 118 -0.86 -17.35 5.11
N LEU A 119 0.07 -16.46 5.39
CA LEU A 119 0.68 -16.33 6.72
C LEU A 119 -0.33 -15.84 7.77
N PHE A 120 -1.12 -14.82 7.47
CA PHE A 120 -2.16 -14.34 8.39
C PHE A 120 -3.22 -15.42 8.66
N ASN A 121 -3.66 -16.14 7.63
CA ASN A 121 -4.60 -17.23 7.78
C ASN A 121 -4.02 -18.37 8.61
N ASN A 122 -2.74 -18.74 8.42
CA ASN A 122 -2.06 -19.73 9.25
C ASN A 122 -2.03 -19.33 10.72
N VAL A 123 -1.83 -18.06 11.03
CA VAL A 123 -1.88 -17.56 12.41
C VAL A 123 -3.30 -17.69 12.97
N VAL A 124 -4.32 -17.25 12.23
CA VAL A 124 -5.73 -17.36 12.66
C VAL A 124 -6.12 -18.82 12.88
N ASP A 125 -5.87 -19.69 11.89
CA ASP A 125 -6.22 -21.12 11.94
C ASP A 125 -5.46 -21.84 13.06
N GLY A 126 -4.16 -21.56 13.18
CA GLY A 126 -3.30 -22.22 14.16
C GLY A 126 -3.64 -21.86 15.59
N VAL A 127 -3.76 -20.57 15.89
CA VAL A 127 -4.12 -20.10 17.23
C VAL A 127 -5.54 -20.51 17.60
N SER A 128 -6.48 -20.53 16.64
CA SER A 128 -7.87 -20.97 16.88
C SER A 128 -7.99 -22.45 17.26
N LYS A 129 -7.00 -23.27 16.92
CA LYS A 129 -6.93 -24.69 17.33
C LYS A 129 -6.32 -24.91 18.71
N LEU A 130 -5.72 -23.86 19.28
CA LEU A 130 -5.19 -23.84 20.65
C LEU A 130 -6.24 -23.26 21.61
N ASP A 131 -5.83 -22.90 22.83
CA ASP A 131 -6.69 -22.15 23.76
C ASP A 131 -6.82 -20.69 23.29
N ALA A 132 -7.77 -20.43 22.39
CA ALA A 132 -8.05 -19.11 21.85
C ALA A 132 -8.84 -18.19 22.81
N ALA A 133 -9.20 -18.65 24.00
CA ALA A 133 -10.04 -17.88 24.94
C ALA A 133 -9.26 -16.77 25.65
N THR A 134 -7.94 -16.90 25.79
CA THR A 134 -7.10 -15.93 26.48
C THR A 134 -7.03 -14.60 25.71
N SER A 135 -6.91 -13.47 26.44
CA SER A 135 -6.72 -12.15 25.81
C SER A 135 -5.48 -12.11 24.91
N TYR A 136 -4.43 -12.83 25.30
CA TYR A 136 -3.21 -12.93 24.49
C TYR A 136 -3.46 -13.62 23.15
N ALA A 137 -4.12 -14.79 23.15
CA ALA A 137 -4.45 -15.50 21.92
C ALA A 137 -5.38 -14.68 21.01
N LYS A 138 -6.41 -14.03 21.59
CA LYS A 138 -7.29 -13.11 20.87
C LYS A 138 -6.51 -11.94 20.25
N GLY A 139 -5.54 -11.39 20.96
CA GLY A 139 -4.68 -10.31 20.48
C GLY A 139 -3.82 -10.72 19.28
N VAL A 140 -3.28 -11.95 19.28
CA VAL A 140 -2.52 -12.49 18.14
C VAL A 140 -3.41 -12.72 16.91
N ILE A 141 -4.60 -13.31 17.11
CA ILE A 141 -5.60 -13.44 16.03
C ILE A 141 -6.00 -12.07 15.47
N ALA A 142 -6.24 -11.09 16.36
CA ALA A 142 -6.67 -9.75 15.97
C ALA A 142 -5.66 -9.04 15.06
N GLN A 143 -4.36 -9.14 15.38
CA GLN A 143 -3.30 -8.59 14.55
C GLN A 143 -3.24 -9.26 13.16
N ALA A 144 -3.41 -10.58 13.09
CA ALA A 144 -3.47 -11.31 11.82
C ALA A 144 -4.69 -10.88 11.00
N LYS A 145 -5.87 -10.74 11.63
CA LYS A 145 -7.10 -10.27 10.98
C LYS A 145 -6.96 -8.83 10.47
N ALA A 146 -6.34 -7.92 11.24
CA ALA A 146 -6.05 -6.56 10.78
C ALA A 146 -5.16 -6.55 9.53
N GLY A 147 -4.11 -7.38 9.51
CA GLY A 147 -3.24 -7.53 8.33
C GLY A 147 -3.98 -8.10 7.12
N ARG A 148 -4.82 -9.11 7.33
CA ARG A 148 -5.67 -9.71 6.28
C ARG A 148 -6.66 -8.69 5.72
N ALA A 149 -7.33 -7.94 6.57
CA ALA A 149 -8.28 -6.90 6.18
C ALA A 149 -7.61 -5.82 5.32
N TRP A 150 -6.42 -5.35 5.71
CA TRP A 150 -5.67 -4.36 4.94
C TRP A 150 -5.33 -4.85 3.53
N ILE A 151 -4.88 -6.10 3.37
CA ILE A 151 -4.57 -6.66 2.04
C ILE A 151 -5.83 -6.75 1.20
N TYR A 152 -6.92 -7.31 1.73
CA TYR A 152 -8.16 -7.46 0.97
C TYR A 152 -8.79 -6.11 0.60
N MET A 153 -8.68 -5.10 1.47
CA MET A 153 -9.14 -3.76 1.16
C MET A 153 -8.40 -3.18 -0.06
N ASN A 154 -7.07 -3.26 -0.06
CA ASN A 154 -6.28 -2.82 -1.21
C ASN A 154 -6.56 -3.68 -2.46
N PHE A 155 -6.71 -4.99 -2.34
CA PHE A 155 -7.07 -5.85 -3.45
C PHE A 155 -8.44 -5.49 -4.04
N ALA A 156 -9.45 -5.27 -3.21
CA ALA A 156 -10.77 -4.85 -3.68
C ALA A 156 -10.71 -3.51 -4.41
N LEU A 157 -9.86 -2.59 -3.96
CA LEU A 157 -9.69 -1.27 -4.57
C LEU A 157 -8.85 -1.29 -5.86
N ILE A 158 -7.96 -2.28 -6.01
CA ILE A 158 -7.12 -2.44 -7.21
C ILE A 158 -7.82 -3.28 -8.27
N TYR A 159 -8.35 -4.44 -7.88
CA TYR A 159 -8.98 -5.42 -8.78
C TYR A 159 -10.51 -5.27 -8.88
N GLY A 160 -11.08 -4.24 -8.28
CA GLY A 160 -12.51 -3.93 -8.32
C GLY A 160 -12.78 -2.42 -8.42
N PRO A 161 -13.99 -2.06 -8.80
CA PRO A 161 -14.40 -0.66 -8.80
C PRO A 161 -14.44 -0.10 -7.37
N MET A 162 -14.39 1.23 -7.28
CA MET A 162 -14.62 1.91 -6.00
C MET A 162 -16.01 1.55 -5.46
N TYR A 163 -16.08 1.28 -4.15
CA TYR A 163 -17.36 1.02 -3.49
C TYR A 163 -18.30 2.24 -3.65
N ASN A 164 -19.52 1.99 -4.10
CA ASN A 164 -20.55 3.00 -4.25
C ASN A 164 -21.68 2.72 -3.26
N PRO A 165 -21.93 3.60 -2.25
CA PRO A 165 -23.00 3.40 -1.27
C PRO A 165 -24.39 3.24 -1.90
N ASP A 166 -24.62 3.88 -3.07
CA ASP A 166 -25.88 3.85 -3.79
C ASP A 166 -25.95 2.74 -4.86
N GLY A 167 -24.88 1.92 -4.98
CA GLY A 167 -24.74 0.87 -5.99
C GLY A 167 -24.91 -0.54 -5.41
N ALA A 168 -25.11 -1.52 -6.29
CA ALA A 168 -25.21 -2.94 -5.90
C ALA A 168 -23.86 -3.51 -5.42
N ASN A 169 -22.74 -2.96 -5.88
CA ASN A 169 -21.36 -3.43 -5.58
C ASN A 169 -21.19 -4.93 -5.84
N ASP A 170 -21.79 -5.43 -6.91
CA ASP A 170 -21.85 -6.84 -7.31
C ASP A 170 -20.73 -7.24 -8.29
N SER A 171 -19.85 -6.31 -8.67
CA SER A 171 -18.71 -6.58 -9.51
C SER A 171 -17.76 -7.59 -8.86
N PRO A 172 -17.34 -8.64 -9.58
CA PRO A 172 -16.35 -9.59 -9.09
C PRO A 172 -14.98 -8.91 -8.91
N THR A 173 -14.27 -9.26 -7.85
CA THR A 173 -12.95 -8.71 -7.52
C THR A 173 -11.91 -9.82 -7.38
N VAL A 174 -11.76 -10.38 -6.19
CA VAL A 174 -10.76 -11.39 -5.85
C VAL A 174 -11.41 -12.52 -5.02
N PRO A 175 -10.87 -13.74 -5.03
CA PRO A 175 -11.34 -14.79 -4.13
C PRO A 175 -11.00 -14.44 -2.68
N TYR A 176 -11.99 -14.48 -1.78
CA TYR A 176 -11.77 -14.23 -0.36
C TYR A 176 -11.42 -15.52 0.38
N ARG A 177 -10.12 -15.75 0.59
CA ARG A 177 -9.59 -16.94 1.27
C ARG A 177 -9.37 -16.66 2.75
N THR A 178 -9.86 -17.58 3.60
CA THR A 178 -9.67 -17.52 5.05
C THR A 178 -8.84 -18.68 5.59
N SER A 179 -8.54 -19.69 4.76
CA SER A 179 -7.70 -20.82 5.15
C SER A 179 -6.22 -20.59 4.82
N GLY A 180 -5.35 -20.95 5.75
CA GLY A 180 -3.89 -21.01 5.54
C GLY A 180 -3.44 -22.25 4.77
N ASP A 181 -4.30 -23.25 4.56
CA ASP A 181 -3.98 -24.47 3.83
C ASP A 181 -3.88 -24.18 2.31
N PRO A 182 -2.70 -24.38 1.70
CA PRO A 182 -2.50 -24.13 0.28
C PRO A 182 -3.26 -25.11 -0.62
N THR A 183 -3.70 -26.26 -0.10
CA THR A 183 -4.46 -27.27 -0.87
C THR A 183 -5.93 -26.93 -1.03
N VAL A 184 -6.44 -25.97 -0.22
CA VAL A 184 -7.81 -25.48 -0.34
C VAL A 184 -7.94 -24.64 -1.60
N SER A 185 -8.93 -24.95 -2.44
CA SER A 185 -9.23 -24.19 -3.66
C SER A 185 -9.39 -22.68 -3.39
N SER A 186 -9.02 -21.86 -4.36
CA SER A 186 -9.20 -20.40 -4.29
C SER A 186 -10.67 -19.97 -4.15
N GLY A 187 -11.61 -20.82 -4.56
CA GLY A 187 -13.03 -20.50 -4.58
C GLY A 187 -13.42 -19.53 -5.72
N PRO A 188 -14.67 -19.07 -5.76
CA PRO A 188 -15.13 -18.08 -6.73
C PRO A 188 -14.55 -16.68 -6.41
N LEU A 189 -14.61 -15.80 -7.40
CA LEU A 189 -14.38 -14.37 -7.16
C LEU A 189 -15.51 -13.83 -6.27
N ALA A 190 -15.14 -13.17 -5.20
CA ALA A 190 -16.10 -12.46 -4.35
C ALA A 190 -16.49 -11.14 -4.98
N THR A 191 -17.71 -10.68 -4.77
CA THR A 191 -18.14 -9.35 -5.19
C THR A 191 -17.51 -8.27 -4.29
N THR A 192 -17.46 -7.04 -4.78
CA THR A 192 -17.03 -5.89 -3.97
C THR A 192 -17.77 -5.86 -2.63
N ALA A 193 -19.10 -6.00 -2.63
CA ALA A 193 -19.90 -6.02 -1.40
C ALA A 193 -19.48 -7.15 -0.45
N GLN A 194 -19.27 -8.37 -0.96
CA GLN A 194 -18.84 -9.51 -0.13
C GLN A 194 -17.47 -9.29 0.48
N VAL A 195 -16.50 -8.78 -0.30
CA VAL A 195 -15.16 -8.49 0.20
C VAL A 195 -15.22 -7.44 1.31
N PHE A 196 -15.94 -6.34 1.12
CA PHE A 196 -16.08 -5.30 2.14
C PHE A 196 -16.82 -5.78 3.40
N THR A 197 -17.80 -6.67 3.27
CA THR A 197 -18.47 -7.30 4.43
C THR A 197 -17.46 -8.11 5.27
N ASN A 198 -16.67 -8.95 4.62
CA ASN A 198 -15.67 -9.78 5.31
C ASN A 198 -14.53 -8.95 5.93
N ILE A 199 -14.12 -7.86 5.25
CA ILE A 199 -13.14 -6.90 5.80
C ILE A 199 -13.67 -6.30 7.10
N LYS A 200 -14.95 -5.90 7.12
CA LYS A 200 -15.56 -5.32 8.32
C LYS A 200 -15.54 -6.28 9.50
N GLU A 201 -15.88 -7.53 9.30
CA GLU A 201 -15.84 -8.56 10.36
C GLU A 201 -14.42 -8.72 10.95
N ASP A 202 -13.40 -8.72 10.10
CA ASP A 202 -12.02 -8.79 10.54
C ASP A 202 -11.58 -7.53 11.32
N LEU A 203 -11.99 -6.34 10.86
CA LEU A 203 -11.67 -5.08 11.50
C LEU A 203 -12.42 -4.89 12.83
N ASP A 204 -13.68 -5.32 12.91
CA ASP A 204 -14.44 -5.29 14.16
C ASP A 204 -13.74 -6.14 15.23
N TYR A 205 -13.35 -7.36 14.88
CA TYR A 205 -12.58 -8.22 15.79
C TYR A 205 -11.23 -7.59 16.17
N ALA A 206 -10.54 -6.97 15.21
CA ALA A 206 -9.26 -6.32 15.45
C ALA A 206 -9.40 -5.12 16.42
N CYS A 207 -10.37 -4.26 16.24
CA CYS A 207 -10.63 -3.11 17.13
C CYS A 207 -10.95 -3.55 18.57
N GLU A 208 -11.65 -4.67 18.73
CA GLU A 208 -11.97 -5.22 20.04
C GLU A 208 -10.73 -5.80 20.73
N ASN A 209 -9.92 -6.59 20.01
CA ASN A 209 -8.97 -7.52 20.59
C ASN A 209 -7.48 -7.19 20.36
N CYS A 210 -7.11 -6.26 19.45
CA CYS A 210 -5.72 -5.87 19.28
C CYS A 210 -5.11 -5.34 20.59
N PRO A 211 -3.84 -5.65 20.88
CA PRO A 211 -3.14 -5.13 22.06
C PRO A 211 -2.95 -3.61 21.94
N GLN A 212 -2.82 -2.93 23.09
CA GLN A 212 -2.60 -1.50 23.15
C GLN A 212 -1.29 -1.10 22.43
N THR A 213 -0.23 -1.88 22.64
CA THR A 213 1.09 -1.67 22.02
C THR A 213 1.60 -2.96 21.37
N VAL A 214 2.52 -2.84 20.43
CA VAL A 214 3.18 -3.94 19.73
C VAL A 214 4.69 -3.72 19.71
N ALA A 215 5.45 -4.78 19.44
CA ALA A 215 6.91 -4.73 19.41
C ALA A 215 7.45 -3.87 18.26
N ASN A 216 6.75 -3.84 17.13
CA ASN A 216 7.11 -3.01 15.98
C ASN A 216 5.87 -2.72 15.13
N PRO A 217 5.87 -1.65 14.30
CA PRO A 217 4.71 -1.21 13.53
C PRO A 217 4.35 -2.11 12.33
N SER A 218 5.08 -3.19 12.04
CA SER A 218 4.61 -4.19 11.07
C SER A 218 3.41 -4.99 11.59
N ARG A 219 3.17 -4.90 12.90
CA ARG A 219 2.03 -5.51 13.60
C ARG A 219 1.02 -4.42 13.97
N ALA A 220 -0.26 -4.74 13.87
CA ALA A 220 -1.31 -3.80 14.24
C ALA A 220 -1.50 -3.74 15.76
N ASN A 221 -1.32 -2.56 16.35
CA ASN A 221 -1.81 -2.25 17.68
C ASN A 221 -3.28 -1.78 17.62
N LYS A 222 -3.87 -1.46 18.77
CA LYS A 222 -5.27 -1.05 18.84
C LYS A 222 -5.54 0.25 18.08
N ALA A 223 -4.63 1.22 18.12
CA ALA A 223 -4.73 2.45 17.34
C ALA A 223 -4.73 2.18 15.83
N ALA A 224 -3.84 1.30 15.37
CA ALA A 224 -3.78 0.89 13.97
C ALA A 224 -5.05 0.15 13.51
N ALA A 225 -5.64 -0.70 14.37
CA ALA A 225 -6.89 -1.38 14.06
C ALA A 225 -8.04 -0.38 13.83
N TYR A 226 -8.19 0.62 14.72
CA TYR A 226 -9.17 1.69 14.54
C TYR A 226 -8.88 2.58 13.31
N ALA A 227 -7.60 2.87 13.03
CA ALA A 227 -7.22 3.61 11.82
C ALA A 227 -7.62 2.85 10.54
N LEU A 228 -7.39 1.54 10.49
CA LEU A 228 -7.80 0.69 9.37
C LEU A 228 -9.33 0.65 9.21
N ARG A 229 -10.08 0.61 10.32
CA ARG A 229 -11.54 0.64 10.24
C ARG A 229 -12.08 2.03 9.87
N ALA A 230 -11.41 3.10 10.27
CA ALA A 230 -11.70 4.44 9.78
C ALA A 230 -11.45 4.55 8.27
N GLU A 231 -10.37 3.97 7.75
CA GLU A 231 -10.11 3.89 6.30
C GLU A 231 -11.18 3.07 5.57
N TYR A 232 -11.58 1.94 6.11
CA TYR A 232 -12.71 1.18 5.59
C TYR A 232 -13.95 2.06 5.45
N TYR A 233 -14.34 2.80 6.51
CA TYR A 233 -15.48 3.71 6.45
C TYR A 233 -15.27 4.89 5.49
N MET A 234 -14.03 5.35 5.30
CA MET A 234 -13.69 6.34 4.28
C MET A 234 -14.06 5.85 2.87
N TYR A 235 -13.73 4.59 2.55
CA TYR A 235 -14.09 3.99 1.26
C TYR A 235 -15.58 3.66 1.14
N MET A 236 -16.25 3.35 2.25
CA MET A 236 -17.69 3.19 2.33
C MET A 236 -18.46 4.51 2.29
N ARG A 237 -17.76 5.66 2.38
CA ARG A 237 -18.31 7.02 2.49
C ARG A 237 -19.19 7.21 3.74
N ASP A 238 -18.97 6.41 4.77
CA ASP A 238 -19.62 6.56 6.08
C ASP A 238 -18.81 7.49 6.98
N TRP A 239 -19.01 8.78 6.77
CA TRP A 239 -18.21 9.84 7.40
C TRP A 239 -18.35 9.89 8.92
N ASN A 240 -19.52 9.51 9.46
CA ASN A 240 -19.75 9.51 10.90
C ASN A 240 -18.95 8.40 11.60
N HIS A 241 -18.96 7.19 11.06
CA HIS A 241 -18.14 6.10 11.61
C HIS A 241 -16.64 6.33 11.35
N MET A 242 -16.27 6.89 10.19
CA MET A 242 -14.90 7.32 9.91
C MET A 242 -14.41 8.30 10.98
N LEU A 243 -15.23 9.30 11.33
CA LEU A 243 -14.90 10.28 12.38
C LEU A 243 -14.74 9.62 13.74
N ALA A 244 -15.67 8.77 14.13
CA ALA A 244 -15.61 8.08 15.43
C ALA A 244 -14.35 7.24 15.58
N ASP A 245 -14.02 6.45 14.56
CA ASP A 245 -12.87 5.56 14.58
C ASP A 245 -11.53 6.31 14.42
N SER A 246 -11.45 7.34 13.58
CA SER A 246 -10.23 8.13 13.45
C SER A 246 -9.92 8.94 14.71
N LYS A 247 -10.93 9.50 15.39
CA LYS A 247 -10.78 10.10 16.73
C LYS A 247 -10.27 9.09 17.74
N LYS A 248 -10.86 7.89 17.77
CA LYS A 248 -10.44 6.83 18.69
C LYS A 248 -9.02 6.37 18.43
N ALA A 249 -8.64 6.21 17.14
CA ALA A 249 -7.28 5.84 16.77
C ALA A 249 -6.26 6.90 17.23
N TRP A 250 -6.56 8.19 17.03
CA TRP A 250 -5.70 9.28 17.45
C TRP A 250 -5.56 9.38 18.97
N GLU A 251 -6.65 9.24 19.72
CA GLU A 251 -6.63 9.17 21.19
C GLU A 251 -5.72 8.04 21.69
N LEU A 252 -5.86 6.83 21.12
CA LEU A 252 -5.05 5.68 21.51
C LEU A 252 -3.57 5.86 21.14
N ALA A 253 -3.28 6.48 19.99
CA ALA A 253 -1.91 6.79 19.58
C ALA A 253 -1.26 7.78 20.58
N LEU A 254 -1.98 8.84 20.97
CA LEU A 254 -1.52 9.81 21.98
C LEU A 254 -1.34 9.14 23.35
N GLU A 255 -2.26 8.29 23.78
CA GLU A 255 -2.15 7.56 25.04
C GLU A 255 -0.87 6.73 25.10
N ASN A 256 -0.50 6.06 23.99
CA ASN A 256 0.71 5.24 23.90
C ASN A 256 2.02 6.03 24.11
N VAL A 257 2.00 7.34 23.90
CA VAL A 257 3.17 8.23 24.05
C VAL A 257 3.02 9.25 25.17
N GLY A 258 2.00 9.09 26.03
CA GLY A 258 1.74 9.97 27.18
C GLY A 258 1.22 11.36 26.79
N GLY A 259 0.53 11.47 25.64
CA GLY A 259 -0.06 12.72 25.14
C GLY A 259 0.90 13.61 24.37
N ASP A 260 2.11 13.15 24.10
CA ASP A 260 3.19 13.92 23.48
C ASP A 260 3.20 13.73 21.95
N VAL A 261 2.70 14.72 21.20
CA VAL A 261 2.63 14.69 19.74
C VAL A 261 4.03 14.65 19.11
N ASP A 262 5.05 15.23 19.73
CA ASP A 262 6.43 15.24 19.21
C ASP A 262 7.02 13.81 19.12
N LYS A 263 6.40 12.84 19.80
CA LYS A 263 6.76 11.42 19.69
C LYS A 263 6.00 10.66 18.59
N LEU A 264 5.06 11.32 17.93
CA LEU A 264 4.26 10.75 16.83
C LEU A 264 4.60 11.35 15.47
N ILE A 265 5.08 12.59 15.45
CA ILE A 265 5.35 13.36 14.22
C ILE A 265 6.74 13.96 14.32
N TYR A 266 7.52 13.86 13.25
CA TYR A 266 8.81 14.53 13.16
C TYR A 266 8.62 16.03 12.90
N ASN A 267 9.36 16.83 13.63
CA ASN A 267 9.51 18.25 13.27
C ASN A 267 10.55 18.37 12.17
N PHE A 268 10.12 18.70 10.96
CA PHE A 268 11.02 18.75 9.81
C PHE A 268 12.01 19.91 9.85
N SER A 269 11.87 20.86 10.78
CA SER A 269 12.91 21.86 11.03
C SER A 269 14.17 21.28 11.69
N ASP A 270 14.09 20.07 12.26
CA ASP A 270 15.22 19.37 12.88
C ASP A 270 16.06 18.60 11.86
N PHE A 271 15.67 18.61 10.57
CA PHE A 271 16.36 17.88 9.51
C PHE A 271 17.20 18.83 8.64
N SER A 272 18.30 18.32 8.13
CA SER A 272 19.21 19.05 7.23
C SER A 272 19.96 18.09 6.32
N TYR A 273 20.82 18.63 5.49
CA TYR A 273 21.82 17.87 4.72
C TYR A 273 23.21 18.18 5.23
N ASP A 274 24.14 17.21 5.08
CA ASP A 274 25.55 17.42 5.37
C ASP A 274 26.18 18.33 4.31
N GLU A 275 26.31 19.61 4.65
CA GLU A 275 26.91 20.62 3.81
C GLU A 275 28.45 20.60 3.81
N SER A 276 29.08 19.70 4.59
CA SER A 276 30.52 19.52 4.59
C SER A 276 31.05 18.92 3.28
N LYS A 277 30.17 18.27 2.51
CA LYS A 277 30.47 17.77 1.17
C LYS A 277 30.03 18.81 0.14
N PRO A 278 30.97 19.44 -0.57
CA PRO A 278 30.61 20.50 -1.51
C PRO A 278 29.77 19.96 -2.67
N VAL A 279 28.70 20.67 -2.98
CA VAL A 279 27.92 20.50 -4.20
C VAL A 279 28.71 21.10 -5.36
N ASP A 280 28.65 20.49 -6.55
CA ASP A 280 29.25 21.08 -7.74
C ASP A 280 28.51 22.39 -8.09
N PRO A 281 29.14 23.56 -7.97
CA PRO A 281 28.49 24.84 -8.18
C PRO A 281 28.05 25.08 -9.63
N GLU A 282 28.50 24.29 -10.60
CA GLU A 282 28.09 24.43 -12.01
C GLU A 282 26.64 24.03 -12.24
N GLU A 283 26.03 23.27 -11.35
CA GLU A 283 24.66 22.78 -11.51
C GLU A 283 23.59 23.67 -10.88
N GLY A 284 23.95 24.67 -10.09
CA GLY A 284 23.03 25.70 -9.58
C GLY A 284 21.90 25.17 -8.69
N CYS A 285 22.10 24.07 -8.01
CA CYS A 285 21.16 23.50 -7.06
C CYS A 285 21.67 23.57 -5.65
N ASP A 286 20.78 23.94 -4.75
CA ASP A 286 21.13 24.03 -3.35
C ASP A 286 21.36 22.64 -2.72
N LYS A 287 20.75 21.59 -3.29
CA LYS A 287 20.82 20.23 -2.74
C LYS A 287 20.77 19.17 -3.84
N GLU A 288 21.67 18.24 -3.75
CA GLU A 288 21.79 17.11 -4.67
C GLU A 288 21.31 15.81 -4.03
N TYR A 289 20.83 14.87 -4.83
CA TYR A 289 20.22 13.63 -4.36
C TYR A 289 21.19 12.68 -3.62
N TRP A 290 22.49 12.88 -3.75
CA TRP A 290 23.53 12.09 -3.05
C TRP A 290 24.04 12.72 -1.75
N MET A 291 23.52 13.89 -1.35
CA MET A 291 23.92 14.49 -0.07
C MET A 291 23.43 13.64 1.09
N ASP A 292 24.26 13.52 2.10
CA ASP A 292 23.89 12.79 3.30
C ASP A 292 22.81 13.58 4.07
N PHE A 293 21.70 12.93 4.34
CA PHE A 293 20.57 13.49 5.07
C PHE A 293 20.79 13.31 6.57
N LEU A 294 20.62 14.38 7.32
CA LEU A 294 20.81 14.43 8.76
C LEU A 294 19.47 14.70 9.44
N GLY A 295 19.18 13.98 10.49
CA GLY A 295 17.96 14.12 11.28
C GLY A 295 18.19 13.81 12.76
N PRO A 296 17.16 13.98 13.59
CA PRO A 296 17.26 13.73 15.02
C PRO A 296 17.52 12.28 15.38
N ASP A 297 17.10 11.36 14.53
CA ASP A 297 17.33 9.92 14.66
C ASP A 297 18.32 9.50 13.56
N ASN A 298 19.40 8.80 13.92
CA ASN A 298 20.39 8.32 12.96
C ASN A 298 19.93 7.07 12.20
N ASP A 299 18.83 6.47 12.61
CA ASP A 299 18.27 5.26 12.03
C ASP A 299 16.75 5.45 11.83
N PHE A 300 16.33 5.49 10.57
CA PHE A 300 14.92 5.58 10.19
C PHE A 300 14.34 4.21 9.81
N ASP A 301 14.92 3.12 10.35
CA ASP A 301 14.37 1.79 10.16
C ASP A 301 12.87 1.77 10.52
N GLN A 302 12.13 0.94 9.83
CA GLN A 302 10.69 0.78 9.99
C GLN A 302 10.24 0.56 11.45
N THR A 303 11.12 0.00 12.30
CA THR A 303 10.82 -0.34 13.68
C THR A 303 11.03 0.83 14.65
N VAL A 304 11.82 1.82 14.27
CA VAL A 304 12.15 2.98 15.10
C VAL A 304 11.57 4.31 14.58
N ASN A 305 11.09 4.34 13.34
CA ASN A 305 10.43 5.51 12.78
C ASN A 305 9.16 5.82 13.56
N ARG A 306 9.17 6.95 14.31
CA ARG A 306 8.08 7.37 15.20
C ARG A 306 6.77 7.66 14.48
N GLU A 307 6.82 7.98 13.18
CA GLU A 307 5.60 8.24 12.41
C GLU A 307 4.85 6.97 12.00
N ASN A 308 5.49 5.80 12.01
CA ASN A 308 4.83 4.57 11.60
C ASN A 308 3.80 4.08 12.62
N LEU A 309 2.52 4.26 12.32
CA LEU A 309 1.42 3.63 13.05
C LEU A 309 1.23 2.17 12.60
N LEU A 310 1.24 1.93 11.29
CA LEU A 310 1.26 0.61 10.67
C LEU A 310 2.20 0.65 9.46
N TYR A 311 3.21 -0.18 9.48
CA TYR A 311 4.20 -0.21 8.41
C TYR A 311 3.89 -1.29 7.37
N ARG A 312 3.81 -0.87 6.12
CA ARG A 312 3.85 -1.70 4.91
C ARG A 312 4.70 -0.98 3.90
N ILE A 313 5.76 -1.61 3.43
CA ILE A 313 6.75 -0.93 2.60
C ILE A 313 6.11 -0.26 1.39
N ALA A 314 6.50 0.99 1.14
CA ALA A 314 6.16 1.70 -0.07
C ALA A 314 6.97 1.16 -1.26
N SER A 315 6.61 1.61 -2.46
CA SER A 315 7.30 1.27 -3.68
C SER A 315 8.81 1.49 -3.58
N TYR A 316 9.57 0.52 -4.08
CA TYR A 316 11.01 0.66 -4.27
C TYR A 316 11.40 1.91 -5.08
N GLY A 317 10.49 2.37 -5.94
CA GLY A 317 10.70 3.56 -6.75
C GLY A 317 10.68 4.88 -5.99
N SER A 318 10.27 4.90 -4.72
CA SER A 318 10.14 6.15 -3.96
C SER A 318 11.46 6.92 -3.81
N SER A 319 12.59 6.22 -3.88
CA SER A 319 13.94 6.80 -3.84
C SER A 319 14.67 6.79 -5.18
N ASN A 320 14.00 6.49 -6.28
CA ASN A 320 14.64 6.36 -7.58
C ASN A 320 14.75 7.72 -8.30
N SER A 321 15.96 8.12 -8.66
CA SER A 321 16.25 9.36 -9.40
C SER A 321 15.62 9.43 -10.81
N ARG A 322 14.91 8.40 -11.24
CA ARG A 322 14.23 8.33 -12.56
C ARG A 322 12.72 8.53 -12.46
N PHE A 323 12.16 8.70 -11.25
CA PHE A 323 10.75 9.01 -11.05
C PHE A 323 10.57 10.52 -10.95
N TYR A 324 9.98 11.11 -11.98
CA TYR A 324 9.74 12.55 -12.02
C TYR A 324 8.35 12.88 -11.49
N PRO A 325 8.23 13.78 -10.52
CA PRO A 325 6.92 14.31 -10.14
C PRO A 325 6.32 15.12 -11.28
N SER A 326 5.01 15.00 -11.48
CA SER A 326 4.28 15.80 -12.46
C SER A 326 4.24 17.29 -12.06
N GLU A 327 3.99 18.17 -13.03
CA GLU A 327 3.82 19.61 -12.76
C GLU A 327 2.60 19.85 -11.85
N ASP A 328 1.50 19.10 -12.05
CA ASP A 328 0.32 19.16 -11.20
C ASP A 328 0.66 18.82 -9.74
N TRP A 329 1.44 17.76 -9.51
CA TRP A 329 1.88 17.39 -8.16
C TRP A 329 2.83 18.43 -7.55
N LYS A 330 3.77 18.97 -8.32
CA LYS A 330 4.68 20.02 -7.85
C LYS A 330 3.95 21.32 -7.49
N SER A 331 2.83 21.60 -8.16
CA SER A 331 2.05 22.82 -7.97
C SER A 331 1.31 22.90 -6.64
N ILE A 332 1.10 21.77 -5.95
CA ILE A 332 0.39 21.78 -4.67
C ILE A 332 1.27 22.19 -3.48
N PHE A 333 2.60 22.33 -3.68
CA PHE A 333 3.53 22.70 -2.60
C PHE A 333 3.71 24.22 -2.50
N ASP A 334 3.67 24.69 -1.28
CA ASP A 334 4.22 26.00 -0.92
C ASP A 334 5.75 25.88 -0.85
N LYS A 335 6.43 26.18 -1.94
CA LYS A 335 7.88 25.99 -2.07
C LYS A 335 8.70 26.89 -1.15
N GLU A 336 8.09 27.96 -0.63
CA GLU A 336 8.74 28.89 0.29
C GLU A 336 8.68 28.40 1.74
N HIS A 337 7.56 27.82 2.15
CA HIS A 337 7.33 27.50 3.57
C HIS A 337 7.28 26.00 3.86
N ASP A 338 6.95 25.13 2.88
CA ASP A 338 6.86 23.67 3.08
C ASP A 338 8.26 23.06 3.20
N LEU A 339 8.60 22.59 4.40
CA LEU A 339 9.89 21.96 4.69
C LEU A 339 10.09 20.67 3.90
N ARG A 340 9.03 19.94 3.55
CA ARG A 340 9.13 18.73 2.73
C ARG A 340 9.65 19.05 1.34
N TRP A 341 9.20 20.19 0.74
CA TRP A 341 9.75 20.63 -0.52
C TRP A 341 11.23 20.96 -0.40
N LYS A 342 11.60 21.72 0.63
CA LYS A 342 12.98 22.13 0.87
C LYS A 342 13.93 20.95 1.13
N LEU A 343 13.42 19.89 1.78
CA LEU A 343 14.24 18.74 2.18
C LEU A 343 14.26 17.64 1.12
N PHE A 344 13.17 17.41 0.40
CA PHE A 344 12.99 16.19 -0.39
C PHE A 344 12.85 16.45 -1.90
N ALA A 345 12.64 17.70 -2.33
CA ALA A 345 12.73 18.06 -3.74
C ALA A 345 14.21 18.25 -4.09
N LEU A 346 14.81 17.23 -4.68
CA LEU A 346 16.24 17.16 -4.96
C LEU A 346 16.48 17.22 -6.47
N LYS A 347 17.64 17.69 -6.87
CA LYS A 347 18.09 17.65 -8.26
C LYS A 347 18.86 16.37 -8.54
N ALA A 348 18.49 15.69 -9.59
CA ALA A 348 19.16 14.50 -10.07
C ALA A 348 19.60 14.67 -11.54
N PRO A 349 20.59 13.90 -12.02
CA PRO A 349 21.13 14.03 -13.39
C PRO A 349 20.08 13.80 -14.48
N GLY A 350 18.97 13.15 -14.15
CA GLY A 350 17.95 12.77 -15.10
C GLY A 350 18.25 11.46 -15.83
N TYR A 351 17.30 11.04 -16.66
CA TYR A 351 17.41 9.80 -17.42
C TYR A 351 18.35 9.99 -18.60
N SER A 352 19.39 9.17 -18.66
CA SER A 352 20.40 9.27 -19.70
C SER A 352 20.97 7.90 -20.08
N GLY A 353 21.53 7.78 -21.26
CA GLY A 353 22.16 6.56 -21.72
C GLY A 353 22.53 6.58 -23.21
N ASN A 354 22.86 5.41 -23.74
CA ASN A 354 23.07 5.18 -25.15
C ASN A 354 22.32 3.91 -25.56
N LYS A 355 21.51 4.00 -26.59
CA LYS A 355 20.78 2.86 -27.15
C LYS A 355 21.00 2.82 -28.66
N SER A 356 21.60 1.73 -29.14
CA SER A 356 21.87 1.51 -30.57
C SER A 356 22.64 2.66 -31.24
N GLY A 357 23.62 3.25 -30.51
CA GLY A 357 24.43 4.36 -31.02
C GLY A 357 23.80 5.75 -30.87
N VAL A 358 22.59 5.84 -30.36
CA VAL A 358 21.93 7.12 -30.06
C VAL A 358 22.10 7.45 -28.59
N SER A 359 22.80 8.51 -28.28
CA SER A 359 22.92 9.05 -26.91
C SER A 359 21.72 9.93 -26.60
N PHE A 360 21.19 9.78 -25.41
CA PHE A 360 20.08 10.57 -24.89
C PHE A 360 20.36 11.05 -23.47
N ASN A 361 19.83 12.20 -23.11
CA ASN A 361 19.98 12.80 -21.78
C ASN A 361 18.82 13.78 -21.52
N ASP A 362 18.07 13.57 -20.44
CA ASP A 362 17.02 14.50 -20.01
C ASP A 362 17.58 15.80 -19.42
N GLY A 363 18.87 15.80 -19.08
CA GLY A 363 19.46 16.85 -18.26
C GLY A 363 18.94 16.80 -16.82
N PRO A 364 19.38 17.72 -15.97
CA PRO A 364 18.98 17.78 -14.57
C PRO A 364 17.47 17.84 -14.39
N ARG A 365 16.93 17.04 -13.46
CA ARG A 365 15.50 16.92 -13.15
C ARG A 365 15.27 17.02 -11.66
N VAL A 366 14.19 17.66 -11.27
CA VAL A 366 13.69 17.58 -9.90
C VAL A 366 13.09 16.19 -9.69
N ILE A 367 13.58 15.52 -8.67
CA ILE A 367 12.97 14.31 -8.09
C ILE A 367 12.41 14.64 -6.72
N TYR A 368 11.62 13.78 -6.16
CA TYR A 368 11.15 13.90 -4.79
C TYR A 368 11.35 12.57 -4.09
N THR A 369 12.23 12.57 -3.10
CA THR A 369 12.54 11.37 -2.33
C THR A 369 12.74 11.75 -0.87
N ARG A 370 12.07 11.04 0.03
CA ARG A 370 12.37 11.12 1.45
C ARG A 370 13.50 10.15 1.75
N ALA A 371 14.43 10.57 2.60
CA ALA A 371 15.54 9.75 3.00
C ALA A 371 15.09 8.41 3.59
N ASP A 372 15.96 7.43 3.52
CA ASP A 372 15.77 6.03 3.85
C ASP A 372 14.72 5.75 4.94
N ASN A 373 13.63 5.10 4.54
CA ASN A 373 12.50 4.71 5.39
C ASN A 373 11.71 5.84 6.08
N LEU A 374 12.08 7.10 5.93
CA LEU A 374 11.30 8.22 6.42
C LEU A 374 10.02 8.36 5.57
N SER A 375 8.88 8.10 6.17
CA SER A 375 7.57 8.11 5.50
C SER A 375 7.50 7.19 4.27
N ASN A 376 8.07 6.00 4.37
CA ASN A 376 8.12 5.00 3.31
C ASN A 376 7.11 3.86 3.56
N THR A 377 5.91 4.18 4.01
CA THR A 377 4.84 3.19 4.22
C THR A 377 3.68 3.39 3.27
N GLN A 378 3.12 2.29 2.77
CA GLN A 378 1.84 2.26 2.03
C GLN A 378 0.63 2.11 2.97
N ALA A 379 0.86 1.85 4.26
CA ALA A 379 -0.20 1.78 5.24
C ALA A 379 -0.40 3.14 5.94
N TYR A 380 -0.19 3.23 7.24
CA TYR A 380 -0.52 4.45 7.98
C TYR A 380 0.68 5.00 8.73
N THR A 381 0.86 6.33 8.58
CA THR A 381 1.62 7.16 9.52
C THR A 381 0.65 7.90 10.45
N HIS A 382 1.16 8.40 11.56
CA HIS A 382 0.39 9.27 12.45
C HIS A 382 -0.04 10.58 11.75
N PRO A 383 0.80 11.24 10.91
CA PRO A 383 0.37 12.35 10.06
C PRO A 383 -0.84 12.01 9.17
N LEU A 384 -0.82 10.87 8.48
CA LEU A 384 -1.93 10.44 7.63
C LEU A 384 -3.20 10.11 8.45
N LEU A 385 -3.06 9.57 9.66
CA LEU A 385 -4.19 9.37 10.58
C LEU A 385 -4.82 10.71 10.99
N LEU A 386 -4.00 11.72 11.33
CA LEU A 386 -4.49 13.05 11.70
C LEU A 386 -5.22 13.71 10.53
N LEU A 387 -4.70 13.58 9.31
CA LEU A 387 -5.37 14.07 8.11
C LEU A 387 -6.66 13.32 7.79
N MET A 388 -6.73 12.01 8.05
CA MET A 388 -7.97 11.24 7.90
C MET A 388 -9.03 11.71 8.91
N LYS A 389 -8.63 12.03 10.15
CA LYS A 389 -9.50 12.61 11.16
C LYS A 389 -10.01 13.98 10.72
N ALA A 390 -9.11 14.87 10.24
CA ALA A 390 -9.48 16.19 9.73
C ALA A 390 -10.42 16.11 8.51
N GLU A 391 -10.20 15.16 7.59
CA GLU A 391 -11.12 14.91 6.47
C GLU A 391 -12.51 14.53 6.98
N ALA A 392 -12.59 13.62 7.96
CA ALA A 392 -13.88 13.18 8.52
C ALA A 392 -14.61 14.33 9.23
N GLU A 393 -13.90 15.17 9.97
CA GLU A 393 -14.45 16.36 10.62
C GLU A 393 -15.00 17.37 9.59
N ALA A 394 -14.23 17.65 8.54
CA ALA A 394 -14.67 18.54 7.47
C ALA A 394 -15.90 18.00 6.74
N ARG A 395 -15.95 16.70 6.44
CA ARG A 395 -17.08 16.05 5.77
C ARG A 395 -18.34 15.96 6.63
N THR A 396 -18.21 16.00 7.95
CA THR A 396 -19.33 16.04 8.91
C THR A 396 -19.70 17.46 9.35
N GLY A 397 -18.98 18.47 8.86
CA GLY A 397 -19.31 19.89 9.08
C GLY A 397 -18.61 20.53 10.28
N ASP A 398 -17.74 19.82 11.00
CA ASP A 398 -16.93 20.39 12.07
C ASP A 398 -15.64 21.03 11.51
N TYR A 399 -15.82 22.15 10.80
CA TYR A 399 -14.70 22.84 10.14
C TYR A 399 -13.68 23.42 11.15
N THR A 400 -14.13 23.74 12.35
CA THR A 400 -13.25 24.27 13.40
C THR A 400 -12.26 23.21 13.88
N ALA A 401 -12.74 22.01 14.16
CA ALA A 401 -11.88 20.89 14.55
C ALA A 401 -10.96 20.47 13.39
N ALA A 402 -11.51 20.36 12.19
CA ALA A 402 -10.73 19.99 10.99
C ALA A 402 -9.57 20.96 10.71
N LEU A 403 -9.80 22.27 10.82
CA LEU A 403 -8.75 23.28 10.63
C LEU A 403 -7.72 23.23 11.77
N ALA A 404 -8.15 22.99 13.00
CA ALA A 404 -7.24 22.83 14.14
C ALA A 404 -6.31 21.63 13.96
N ASP A 405 -6.82 20.47 13.54
CA ASP A 405 -6.02 19.28 13.26
C ASP A 405 -5.04 19.48 12.10
N LEU A 406 -5.49 20.13 11.02
CA LEU A 406 -4.61 20.49 9.92
C LEU A 406 -3.46 21.39 10.39
N ASN A 407 -3.74 22.38 11.23
CA ASN A 407 -2.72 23.29 11.78
C ASN A 407 -1.78 22.61 12.79
N ILE A 408 -2.26 21.60 13.53
CA ILE A 408 -1.37 20.75 14.35
C ILE A 408 -0.29 20.12 13.45
N LEU A 409 -0.68 19.49 12.35
CA LEU A 409 0.28 18.87 11.44
C LEU A 409 1.21 19.90 10.79
N ARG A 410 0.66 21.02 10.32
CA ARG A 410 1.43 22.07 9.64
C ARG A 410 2.53 22.67 10.51
N LYS A 411 2.34 22.73 11.82
CA LYS A 411 3.37 23.17 12.76
C LYS A 411 4.68 22.37 12.66
N TYR A 412 4.60 21.11 12.25
CA TYR A 412 5.75 20.23 12.08
C TYR A 412 6.35 20.25 10.68
N LEU A 413 5.56 20.69 9.70
CA LEU A 413 5.90 20.57 8.28
C LEU A 413 6.21 21.90 7.59
N TYR A 414 5.88 23.03 8.22
CA TYR A 414 5.99 24.35 7.60
C TYR A 414 6.76 25.35 8.47
N THR A 415 7.21 26.43 7.85
CA THR A 415 7.88 27.55 8.52
C THR A 415 7.16 28.87 8.29
N GLY A 416 7.45 29.88 9.14
CA GLY A 416 6.97 31.25 8.96
C GLY A 416 5.45 31.36 8.84
N ASP A 417 4.99 32.19 7.94
CA ASP A 417 3.55 32.44 7.72
C ASP A 417 2.83 31.25 7.07
N GLY A 418 3.58 30.26 6.58
CA GLY A 418 3.02 29.02 6.05
C GLY A 418 2.49 28.06 7.11
N ILE A 419 2.81 28.24 8.39
CA ILE A 419 2.44 27.30 9.46
C ILE A 419 0.92 27.29 9.65
N GLU A 420 0.30 28.45 9.91
CA GLU A 420 -1.09 28.52 10.33
C GLU A 420 -2.01 29.00 9.20
N LEU A 421 -3.03 28.19 8.94
CA LEU A 421 -4.13 28.56 8.06
C LEU A 421 -5.30 29.07 8.90
N SER A 422 -6.01 30.07 8.37
CA SER A 422 -7.18 30.66 9.03
C SER A 422 -8.30 30.95 8.03
N GLY A 423 -9.53 31.00 8.53
CA GLY A 423 -10.71 31.38 7.73
C GLY A 423 -11.17 30.37 6.70
N LEU A 424 -10.56 29.17 6.61
CA LEU A 424 -10.98 28.10 5.70
C LEU A 424 -12.16 27.33 6.26
N THR A 425 -13.20 27.13 5.44
CA THR A 425 -14.40 26.35 5.77
C THR A 425 -14.93 25.63 4.52
N GLY A 426 -15.83 24.66 4.71
CA GLY A 426 -16.51 23.99 3.60
C GLY A 426 -15.57 23.33 2.62
N ASP A 427 -15.87 23.45 1.34
CA ASP A 427 -15.09 22.82 0.25
C ASP A 427 -13.64 23.30 0.20
N ALA A 428 -13.37 24.56 0.51
CA ALA A 428 -12.01 25.11 0.49
C ALA A 428 -11.11 24.47 1.56
N LEU A 429 -11.65 24.23 2.77
CA LEU A 429 -10.92 23.53 3.82
C LEU A 429 -10.70 22.06 3.47
N LEU A 430 -11.75 21.39 2.99
CA LEU A 430 -11.64 19.98 2.61
C LEU A 430 -10.65 19.79 1.46
N GLU A 431 -10.66 20.66 0.44
CA GLU A 431 -9.69 20.61 -0.64
C GLU A 431 -8.24 20.74 -0.12
N GLU A 432 -8.00 21.66 0.82
CA GLU A 432 -6.65 21.81 1.39
C GLU A 432 -6.23 20.60 2.22
N ILE A 433 -7.12 20.00 3.01
CA ILE A 433 -6.85 18.72 3.72
C ILE A 433 -6.48 17.61 2.74
N LEU A 434 -7.20 17.49 1.62
CA LEU A 434 -6.93 16.48 0.60
C LEU A 434 -5.61 16.74 -0.16
N LYS A 435 -5.24 18.02 -0.37
CA LYS A 435 -3.92 18.40 -0.88
C LYS A 435 -2.82 18.05 0.12
N GLU A 436 -3.05 18.30 1.42
CA GLU A 436 -2.09 17.93 2.47
C GLU A 436 -1.89 16.42 2.53
N ARG A 437 -2.97 15.63 2.45
CA ARG A 437 -2.89 14.17 2.33
C ARG A 437 -2.05 13.74 1.11
N ARG A 438 -2.22 14.38 -0.04
CA ARG A 438 -1.46 14.07 -1.25
C ARG A 438 0.04 14.40 -1.11
N ARG A 439 0.38 15.49 -0.41
CA ARG A 439 1.78 15.86 -0.09
C ARG A 439 2.42 14.88 0.89
N GLU A 440 1.63 14.33 1.82
CA GLU A 440 2.11 13.43 2.86
C GLU A 440 2.31 11.99 2.37
N GLN A 441 1.56 11.56 1.38
CA GLN A 441 1.73 10.24 0.76
C GLN A 441 3.06 10.12 -0.01
N PRO A 442 3.67 8.92 -0.09
CA PRO A 442 4.80 8.69 -0.97
C PRO A 442 4.46 9.08 -2.42
N LEU A 443 5.41 9.71 -3.13
CA LEU A 443 5.20 10.13 -4.52
C LEU A 443 4.76 8.96 -5.42
N VAL A 444 5.47 7.84 -5.31
CA VAL A 444 5.17 6.60 -6.03
C VAL A 444 4.31 5.72 -5.13
N SER A 445 3.02 5.96 -5.13
CA SER A 445 2.04 5.28 -4.27
C SER A 445 0.81 4.87 -5.06
N ILE A 446 0.28 3.69 -4.75
CA ILE A 446 -1.02 3.25 -5.26
C ILE A 446 -2.16 4.13 -4.71
N GLN A 447 -1.94 4.77 -3.57
CA GLN A 447 -2.97 5.54 -2.86
C GLN A 447 -3.50 6.70 -3.69
N ARG A 448 -2.64 7.38 -4.48
CA ARG A 448 -3.13 8.48 -5.33
C ARG A 448 -4.13 8.00 -6.39
N THR A 449 -3.88 6.86 -7.04
CA THR A 449 -4.82 6.29 -8.01
C THR A 449 -6.13 5.89 -7.33
N ILE A 450 -6.06 5.31 -6.13
CA ILE A 450 -7.24 4.97 -5.32
C ILE A 450 -7.99 6.24 -4.88
N ASP A 451 -7.29 7.28 -4.42
CA ASP A 451 -7.92 8.56 -4.04
C ASP A 451 -8.63 9.22 -5.24
N LEU A 452 -8.05 9.15 -6.45
CA LEU A 452 -8.72 9.64 -7.67
C LEU A 452 -10.04 8.91 -7.94
N LYS A 453 -10.07 7.58 -7.80
CA LYS A 453 -11.31 6.78 -7.92
C LYS A 453 -12.34 7.21 -6.86
N ARG A 454 -11.90 7.40 -5.62
CA ARG A 454 -12.75 7.85 -4.51
C ARG A 454 -13.30 9.25 -4.74
N TYR A 455 -12.46 10.19 -5.19
CA TYR A 455 -12.84 11.58 -5.43
C TYR A 455 -13.77 11.74 -6.65
N ALA A 456 -13.71 10.84 -7.61
CA ALA A 456 -14.62 10.86 -8.75
C ALA A 456 -16.11 10.74 -8.33
N LEU A 457 -16.39 10.14 -7.16
CA LEU A 457 -17.73 10.07 -6.56
C LEU A 457 -18.20 11.43 -5.98
N ASP A 458 -17.31 12.41 -5.85
CA ASP A 458 -17.61 13.78 -5.42
C ASP A 458 -17.79 14.72 -6.65
N ALA A 459 -18.50 14.28 -7.68
CA ALA A 459 -18.62 15.01 -8.94
C ALA A 459 -19.00 16.50 -8.73
N GLY A 460 -18.29 17.40 -9.43
CA GLY A 460 -18.48 18.85 -9.31
C GLY A 460 -17.72 19.51 -8.14
N LYS A 461 -17.01 18.76 -7.32
CA LYS A 461 -16.15 19.32 -6.27
C LYS A 461 -14.76 19.66 -6.81
N PRO A 462 -14.05 20.66 -6.21
CA PRO A 462 -12.73 21.09 -6.70
C PRO A 462 -11.68 19.97 -6.79
N TRP A 463 -11.72 19.02 -5.88
CA TRP A 463 -10.78 17.89 -5.84
C TRP A 463 -11.18 16.72 -6.75
N SER A 464 -12.39 16.75 -7.35
CA SER A 464 -12.92 15.67 -8.18
C SER A 464 -12.49 15.83 -9.63
N LYS A 465 -11.51 15.03 -10.05
CA LYS A 465 -11.17 14.87 -11.46
C LYS A 465 -12.01 13.75 -12.06
N GLN A 466 -12.60 14.00 -13.25
CA GLN A 466 -13.35 12.98 -14.00
C GLN A 466 -12.49 12.35 -15.10
N THR A 467 -11.41 13.02 -15.46
CA THR A 467 -10.46 12.62 -16.50
C THR A 467 -9.05 12.91 -16.02
N ILE A 468 -8.13 12.02 -16.30
CA ILE A 468 -6.70 12.21 -16.08
C ILE A 468 -6.02 12.35 -17.43
N GLU A 469 -5.06 13.26 -17.50
CA GLU A 469 -4.25 13.53 -18.69
C GLU A 469 -2.78 13.36 -18.35
N HIS A 470 -2.07 12.60 -19.19
CA HIS A 470 -0.62 12.50 -19.15
C HIS A 470 -0.04 13.11 -20.42
N GLN A 471 1.01 13.89 -20.25
CA GLN A 471 1.71 14.50 -21.37
C GLN A 471 3.11 13.91 -21.51
N CYS A 472 3.51 13.64 -22.75
CA CYS A 472 4.86 13.26 -23.11
C CYS A 472 5.20 13.90 -24.45
N GLY A 473 6.11 14.87 -24.45
CA GLY A 473 6.40 15.71 -25.58
C GLY A 473 5.16 16.46 -26.10
N ASN A 474 4.81 16.21 -27.34
CA ASN A 474 3.61 16.79 -27.98
C ASN A 474 2.39 15.85 -27.96
N LYS A 475 2.47 14.71 -27.31
CA LYS A 475 1.37 13.75 -27.16
C LYS A 475 0.69 13.90 -25.82
N THR A 476 -0.64 13.80 -25.83
CA THR A 476 -1.49 13.76 -24.64
C THR A 476 -2.24 12.43 -24.59
N TYR A 477 -2.15 11.74 -23.47
CA TYR A 477 -2.86 10.50 -23.18
C TYR A 477 -3.94 10.79 -22.16
N THR A 478 -5.18 10.47 -22.47
CA THR A 478 -6.33 10.85 -21.65
C THR A 478 -7.13 9.60 -21.27
N LYS A 479 -7.58 9.52 -20.03
CA LYS A 479 -8.44 8.44 -19.54
C LYS A 479 -9.53 8.96 -18.61
N SER A 480 -10.76 8.50 -18.81
CA SER A 480 -11.82 8.71 -17.84
C SER A 480 -11.56 7.86 -16.59
N ILE A 481 -11.76 8.43 -15.41
CA ILE A 481 -11.66 7.68 -14.15
C ILE A 481 -12.73 6.58 -14.06
N THR A 482 -13.87 6.75 -14.73
CA THR A 482 -14.94 5.74 -14.79
C THR A 482 -14.69 4.61 -15.80
N ASP A 483 -13.59 4.67 -16.57
CA ASP A 483 -13.20 3.60 -17.47
C ASP A 483 -12.93 2.29 -16.71
N ALA A 484 -13.35 1.17 -17.26
CA ALA A 484 -13.25 -0.13 -16.61
C ALA A 484 -11.81 -0.49 -16.19
N TYR A 485 -10.82 -0.19 -17.04
CA TYR A 485 -9.41 -0.47 -16.73
C TYR A 485 -8.81 0.49 -15.69
N PHE A 486 -9.33 1.72 -15.57
CA PHE A 486 -8.95 2.61 -14.49
C PHE A 486 -9.59 2.15 -13.17
N GLN A 487 -10.82 1.67 -13.22
CA GLN A 487 -11.54 1.20 -12.04
C GLN A 487 -11.04 -0.15 -11.51
N SER A 488 -10.62 -1.06 -12.40
CA SER A 488 -10.24 -2.41 -12.03
C SER A 488 -9.05 -2.88 -12.86
N LEU A 489 -7.96 -3.19 -12.19
CA LEU A 489 -6.82 -3.83 -12.86
C LEU A 489 -7.24 -5.23 -13.33
N PRO A 490 -6.91 -5.65 -14.55
CA PRO A 490 -7.19 -7.01 -15.01
C PRO A 490 -6.40 -8.03 -14.20
N ILE A 491 -6.95 -9.24 -14.06
CA ILE A 491 -6.25 -10.36 -13.45
C ILE A 491 -5.26 -10.93 -14.46
N ASP A 492 -4.04 -11.18 -14.02
CA ASP A 492 -2.97 -11.71 -14.86
C ASP A 492 -3.30 -13.08 -15.46
N ASN A 493 -2.89 -13.32 -16.71
CA ASN A 493 -3.07 -14.59 -17.40
C ASN A 493 -2.55 -15.78 -16.61
N ALA A 494 -1.38 -15.64 -15.96
CA ALA A 494 -0.78 -16.69 -15.15
C ALA A 494 -1.66 -17.14 -13.98
N ILE A 495 -2.57 -16.28 -13.52
CA ILE A 495 -3.58 -16.63 -12.51
C ILE A 495 -4.81 -17.24 -13.15
N LEU A 496 -5.26 -16.70 -14.28
CA LEU A 496 -6.44 -17.17 -14.99
C LEU A 496 -6.26 -18.57 -15.55
N GLU A 497 -5.06 -18.95 -16.00
CA GLU A 497 -4.72 -20.30 -16.48
C GLU A 497 -4.97 -21.38 -15.42
N TYR A 498 -4.76 -21.07 -14.14
CA TYR A 498 -5.03 -21.98 -13.03
C TYR A 498 -6.45 -21.90 -12.48
N ASN A 499 -7.27 -20.96 -12.99
CA ASN A 499 -8.61 -20.70 -12.46
C ASN A 499 -9.66 -20.53 -13.60
N PRO A 500 -9.75 -21.48 -14.55
CA PRO A 500 -10.68 -21.39 -15.67
C PRO A 500 -12.15 -21.36 -15.23
N GLN A 501 -12.45 -21.81 -14.02
CA GLN A 501 -13.78 -21.79 -13.42
C GLN A 501 -14.32 -20.35 -13.18
N TRP A 502 -13.47 -19.31 -13.22
CA TRP A 502 -13.94 -17.93 -13.10
C TRP A 502 -14.57 -17.39 -14.38
N GLY A 503 -14.42 -18.10 -15.52
CA GLY A 503 -15.02 -17.71 -16.80
C GLY A 503 -14.41 -16.45 -17.43
N ILE A 504 -13.26 -16.00 -16.96
CA ILE A 504 -12.51 -14.87 -17.52
C ILE A 504 -11.56 -15.41 -18.58
N GLY A 505 -11.63 -14.86 -19.80
CA GLY A 505 -10.77 -15.26 -20.90
C GLY A 505 -9.32 -14.82 -20.69
N ILE A 506 -8.38 -15.66 -21.16
CA ILE A 506 -6.96 -15.31 -21.21
C ILE A 506 -6.75 -14.29 -22.33
N ASN A 507 -6.01 -13.22 -22.03
CA ASN A 507 -5.62 -12.23 -23.02
C ASN A 507 -4.47 -12.80 -23.88
N THR A 508 -4.68 -12.86 -25.18
CA THR A 508 -3.69 -13.33 -26.18
C THR A 508 -3.23 -12.21 -27.11
N ASP A 509 -3.65 -10.97 -26.86
CA ASP A 509 -3.29 -9.82 -27.69
C ASP A 509 -1.79 -9.57 -27.67
N ASN A 510 -1.29 -9.01 -28.76
CA ASN A 510 0.10 -8.58 -28.82
C ASN A 510 0.31 -7.37 -27.90
N TYR A 511 1.27 -7.48 -27.00
CA TYR A 511 1.56 -6.44 -25.99
C TYR A 511 2.79 -5.63 -26.41
N GLU A 512 2.56 -4.50 -27.03
CA GLU A 512 3.61 -3.60 -27.53
C GLU A 512 3.36 -2.13 -27.13
N PRO A 513 3.32 -1.78 -25.84
CA PRO A 513 2.97 -0.44 -25.40
C PRO A 513 3.96 0.64 -25.85
N TYR A 514 5.21 0.30 -26.13
CA TYR A 514 6.18 1.26 -26.65
C TYR A 514 5.85 1.73 -28.07
N ASN A 515 5.28 0.85 -28.90
CA ASN A 515 4.98 1.11 -30.31
C ASN A 515 3.56 1.65 -30.52
N ALA A 516 2.73 1.65 -29.46
CA ALA A 516 1.37 2.20 -29.52
C ALA A 516 1.41 3.73 -29.60
N ASP A 517 0.59 4.28 -30.50
CA ASP A 517 0.42 5.74 -30.66
C ASP A 517 -0.51 6.34 -29.61
#